data_845da497018a7f4224e0a4db258f7900
#
_entry.id   845da497018a7f4224e0a4db258f7900
#
_cell.length_a   1.000
_cell.length_b   1.000
_cell.length_c   1.000
_cell.angle_alpha   90.00
_cell.angle_beta   90.00
_cell.angle_gamma   90.00
#
_symmetry.space_group_name_H-M   'P 1'
#
loop_
_entity.id
_entity.type
_entity.pdbx_description
1 polymer ?
#
loop_
_entity_poly.entity_id
_entity_poly.type
_entity_poly.pdbx_seq_one_letter_code
_entity_poly.pdbx_strand_id
1 'polypeptide(L)'
;MDGPLLQLRGIGKNFGPVQALSGIDLEIPAGQVTALVGDNGAGKSTLIKTISGIWEPSHGQIVWQGQQAHFRSPRDATDAGIATVYQDLALCDNLDIVANMLLGHEIRRHVLLDEVTMEKMAKQTLSDLRVVTVRNIRQPVGSLSGGQRQSVAVAKAVMLDARLVIMDEPTAALGVSQ
;
A
#
# COMPACT_ATOMS: atom_id res chain seq x y z
N MET A 1 -5.94 -7.28 -21.55
CA MET A 1 -5.76 -5.80 -21.58
C MET A 1 -4.30 -5.57 -21.91
N ASP A 2 -4.01 -5.09 -23.13
CA ASP A 2 -2.64 -4.97 -23.68
C ASP A 2 -1.95 -3.65 -23.32
N GLY A 3 -2.38 -2.96 -22.27
CA GLY A 3 -1.80 -1.70 -21.83
C GLY A 3 -1.25 -1.75 -20.40
N PRO A 4 -0.47 -0.74 -20.01
CA PRO A 4 0.03 -0.63 -18.65
C PRO A 4 -1.10 -0.49 -17.63
N LEU A 5 -0.88 -1.06 -16.43
CA LEU A 5 -1.82 -0.99 -15.31
C LEU A 5 -1.99 0.45 -14.82
N LEU A 6 -0.88 1.18 -14.72
CA LEU A 6 -0.83 2.59 -14.35
C LEU A 6 0.04 3.36 -15.34
N GLN A 7 -0.42 4.53 -15.78
CA GLN A 7 0.40 5.51 -16.50
C GLN A 7 0.32 6.87 -15.80
N LEU A 8 1.45 7.50 -15.68
CA LEU A 8 1.58 8.91 -15.31
C LEU A 8 1.99 9.67 -16.54
N ARG A 9 1.30 10.76 -16.85
CA ARG A 9 1.56 11.59 -18.04
C ARG A 9 1.80 13.03 -17.59
N GLY A 10 3.05 13.48 -17.67
CA GLY A 10 3.46 14.83 -17.34
C GLY A 10 3.14 15.24 -15.90
N ILE A 11 3.19 14.29 -14.94
CA ILE A 11 2.85 14.59 -13.54
C ILE A 11 3.80 15.61 -12.94
N GLY A 12 3.22 16.66 -12.39
CA GLY A 12 3.92 17.65 -11.60
C GLY A 12 3.22 17.93 -10.27
N LYS A 13 4.01 18.25 -9.26
CA LYS A 13 3.53 18.62 -7.92
C LYS A 13 4.29 19.79 -7.37
N ASN A 14 3.56 20.85 -7.03
CA ASN A 14 4.11 22.04 -6.39
C ASN A 14 3.56 22.17 -4.96
N PHE A 15 4.42 22.57 -4.04
CA PHE A 15 4.07 22.97 -2.67
C PHE A 15 4.45 24.45 -2.52
N GLY A 16 3.48 25.34 -2.76
CA GLY A 16 3.77 26.76 -2.87
C GLY A 16 4.84 27.02 -3.96
N PRO A 17 5.96 27.67 -3.64
CA PRO A 17 7.03 27.94 -4.61
C PRO A 17 7.93 26.73 -4.90
N VAL A 18 7.82 25.66 -4.12
CA VAL A 18 8.68 24.47 -4.27
C VAL A 18 8.07 23.48 -5.25
N GLN A 19 8.77 23.24 -6.37
CA GLN A 19 8.41 22.22 -7.33
C GLN A 19 9.03 20.88 -6.91
N ALA A 20 8.20 19.97 -6.38
CA ALA A 20 8.63 18.66 -5.90
C ALA A 20 8.64 17.59 -6.99
N LEU A 21 7.76 17.71 -7.99
CA LEU A 21 7.73 16.87 -9.19
C LEU A 21 7.58 17.75 -10.42
N SER A 22 8.27 17.38 -11.50
CA SER A 22 8.25 18.12 -12.77
C SER A 22 8.17 17.17 -13.95
N GLY A 23 7.00 17.14 -14.63
CA GLY A 23 6.82 16.47 -15.90
C GLY A 23 7.15 14.96 -15.86
N ILE A 24 6.70 14.24 -14.81
CA ILE A 24 7.01 12.81 -14.66
C ILE A 24 6.11 11.99 -15.56
N ASP A 25 6.75 11.23 -16.45
CA ASP A 25 6.13 10.19 -17.25
C ASP A 25 6.60 8.82 -16.74
N LEU A 26 5.66 7.92 -16.43
CA LEU A 26 5.94 6.59 -15.90
C LEU A 26 4.86 5.62 -16.35
N GLU A 27 5.27 4.41 -16.74
CA GLU A 27 4.35 3.31 -17.01
C GLU A 27 4.66 2.12 -16.11
N ILE A 28 3.62 1.57 -15.49
CA ILE A 28 3.71 0.36 -14.67
C ILE A 28 2.90 -0.74 -15.37
N PRO A 29 3.57 -1.74 -15.95
CA PRO A 29 2.90 -2.88 -16.56
C PRO A 29 2.21 -3.78 -15.52
N ALA A 30 1.15 -4.47 -15.92
CA ALA A 30 0.53 -5.49 -15.08
C ALA A 30 1.45 -6.72 -14.93
N GLY A 31 1.44 -7.34 -13.75
CA GLY A 31 2.16 -8.58 -13.47
C GLY A 31 3.69 -8.44 -13.41
N GLN A 32 4.20 -7.24 -13.27
CA GLN A 32 5.63 -6.96 -13.18
C GLN A 32 5.98 -6.17 -11.92
N VAL A 33 7.23 -6.28 -11.50
CA VAL A 33 7.81 -5.46 -10.44
C VAL A 33 8.53 -4.28 -11.08
N THR A 34 8.12 -3.06 -10.73
CA THR A 34 8.78 -1.81 -11.17
C THR A 34 9.51 -1.20 -9.98
N ALA A 35 10.81 -0.99 -10.10
CA ALA A 35 11.61 -0.34 -9.06
C ALA A 35 11.76 1.16 -9.36
N LEU A 36 11.34 1.98 -8.38
CA LEU A 36 11.54 3.44 -8.41
C LEU A 36 12.83 3.76 -7.63
N VAL A 37 13.89 4.11 -8.34
CA VAL A 37 15.20 4.40 -7.77
C VAL A 37 15.58 5.86 -7.94
N GLY A 38 16.42 6.38 -7.05
CA GLY A 38 16.89 7.77 -7.08
C GLY A 38 17.39 8.21 -5.70
N ASP A 39 18.11 9.33 -5.66
CA ASP A 39 18.68 9.89 -4.45
C ASP A 39 17.62 10.34 -3.42
N ASN A 40 18.05 10.58 -2.19
CA ASN A 40 17.20 11.20 -1.17
C ASN A 40 16.81 12.60 -1.63
N GLY A 41 15.51 12.91 -1.52
CA GLY A 41 14.99 14.20 -2.01
C GLY A 41 14.63 14.22 -3.51
N ALA A 42 14.85 13.15 -4.27
CA ALA A 42 14.48 13.08 -5.71
C ALA A 42 12.97 13.05 -5.99
N GLY A 43 12.11 13.17 -4.96
CA GLY A 43 10.66 13.21 -5.14
C GLY A 43 9.97 11.85 -5.12
N LYS A 44 10.67 10.74 -4.86
CA LYS A 44 10.09 9.37 -4.84
C LYS A 44 8.84 9.27 -3.96
N SER A 45 8.96 9.63 -2.68
CA SER A 45 7.83 9.57 -1.74
C SER A 45 6.73 10.58 -2.09
N THR A 46 7.07 11.71 -2.74
CA THR A 46 6.07 12.64 -3.27
C THR A 46 5.27 11.99 -4.41
N LEU A 47 5.93 11.29 -5.31
CA LEU A 47 5.29 10.56 -6.40
C LEU A 47 4.38 9.45 -5.86
N ILE A 48 4.87 8.64 -4.93
CA ILE A 48 4.09 7.59 -4.25
C ILE A 48 2.84 8.19 -3.60
N LYS A 49 2.98 9.27 -2.82
CA LYS A 49 1.86 9.96 -2.19
C LYS A 49 0.88 10.59 -3.19
N THR A 50 1.34 10.95 -4.38
CA THR A 50 0.47 11.43 -5.46
C THR A 50 -0.32 10.28 -6.08
N ILE A 51 0.29 9.14 -6.35
CA ILE A 51 -0.39 7.95 -6.88
C ILE A 51 -1.40 7.40 -5.86
N SER A 52 -1.05 7.43 -4.57
CA SER A 52 -1.91 6.95 -3.48
C SER A 52 -3.02 7.93 -3.05
N GLY A 53 -3.18 9.08 -3.73
CA GLY A 53 -4.25 10.03 -3.47
C GLY A 53 -4.09 10.85 -2.19
N ILE A 54 -2.91 10.86 -1.54
CA ILE A 54 -2.62 11.77 -0.43
C ILE A 54 -2.50 13.20 -0.95
N TRP A 55 -1.89 13.36 -2.11
CA TRP A 55 -1.73 14.66 -2.76
C TRP A 55 -2.26 14.60 -4.20
N GLU A 56 -3.13 15.52 -4.56
CA GLU A 56 -3.49 15.70 -5.95
C GLU A 56 -2.30 16.27 -6.74
N PRO A 57 -2.07 15.82 -7.98
CA PRO A 57 -1.07 16.43 -8.86
C PRO A 57 -1.45 17.88 -9.16
N SER A 58 -0.47 18.77 -9.29
CA SER A 58 -0.70 20.16 -9.69
C SER A 58 -0.98 20.27 -11.19
N HIS A 59 -0.41 19.33 -11.97
CA HIS A 59 -0.65 19.18 -13.42
C HIS A 59 -0.30 17.75 -13.84
N GLY A 60 -0.69 17.42 -15.07
CA GLY A 60 -0.55 16.09 -15.62
C GLY A 60 -1.78 15.22 -15.37
N GLN A 61 -1.68 13.94 -15.72
CA GLN A 61 -2.79 12.99 -15.67
C GLN A 61 -2.34 11.64 -15.14
N ILE A 62 -3.16 11.04 -14.29
CA ILE A 62 -3.04 9.63 -13.88
C ILE A 62 -4.01 8.83 -14.75
N VAL A 63 -3.52 7.79 -15.41
CA VAL A 63 -4.34 6.84 -16.15
C VAL A 63 -4.25 5.48 -15.46
N TRP A 64 -5.37 4.98 -15.00
CA TRP A 64 -5.52 3.70 -14.30
C TRP A 64 -6.31 2.73 -15.17
N GLN A 65 -5.73 1.60 -15.52
CA GLN A 65 -6.35 0.58 -16.36
C GLN A 65 -6.91 1.15 -17.69
N GLY A 66 -6.17 2.08 -18.29
CA GLY A 66 -6.54 2.71 -19.56
C GLY A 66 -7.54 3.86 -19.45
N GLN A 67 -8.03 4.18 -18.25
CA GLN A 67 -8.96 5.29 -18.01
C GLN A 67 -8.32 6.39 -17.17
N GLN A 68 -8.64 7.64 -17.47
CA GLN A 68 -8.20 8.75 -16.63
C GLN A 68 -8.80 8.62 -15.24
N ALA A 69 -7.96 8.69 -14.23
CA ALA A 69 -8.32 8.58 -12.82
C ALA A 69 -7.96 9.85 -12.05
N HIS A 70 -8.79 10.19 -11.06
CA HIS A 70 -8.57 11.28 -10.14
C HIS A 70 -8.70 10.76 -8.71
N PHE A 71 -7.57 10.58 -8.03
CA PHE A 71 -7.54 10.15 -6.63
C PHE A 71 -7.43 11.40 -5.75
N ARG A 72 -8.54 11.79 -5.10
CA ARG A 72 -8.64 12.94 -4.19
C ARG A 72 -8.39 12.56 -2.74
N SER A 73 -8.38 11.27 -2.46
CA SER A 73 -8.14 10.71 -1.15
C SER A 73 -7.46 9.35 -1.25
N PRO A 74 -6.76 8.89 -0.20
CA PRO A 74 -6.22 7.53 -0.15
C PRO A 74 -7.29 6.44 -0.33
N ARG A 75 -8.52 6.74 0.07
CA ARG A 75 -9.65 5.83 -0.09
C ARG A 75 -9.98 5.62 -1.57
N ASP A 76 -9.97 6.67 -2.39
CA ASP A 76 -10.25 6.56 -3.83
C ASP A 76 -9.23 5.63 -4.50
N ALA A 77 -7.94 5.74 -4.13
CA ALA A 77 -6.88 4.88 -4.63
C ALA A 77 -7.08 3.43 -4.16
N THR A 78 -7.41 3.23 -2.88
CA THR A 78 -7.68 1.90 -2.32
C THR A 78 -8.90 1.24 -2.98
N ASP A 79 -9.99 1.98 -3.13
CA ASP A 79 -11.22 1.49 -3.79
C ASP A 79 -10.98 1.15 -5.28
N ALA A 80 -10.00 1.80 -5.92
CA ALA A 80 -9.53 1.47 -7.26
C ALA A 80 -8.60 0.23 -7.30
N GLY A 81 -8.16 -0.29 -6.16
CA GLY A 81 -7.26 -1.43 -6.06
C GLY A 81 -5.78 -1.05 -6.00
N ILE A 82 -5.44 0.17 -5.56
CA ILE A 82 -4.05 0.59 -5.30
C ILE A 82 -3.82 0.57 -3.78
N ALA A 83 -2.99 -0.35 -3.30
CA ALA A 83 -2.58 -0.43 -1.90
C ALA A 83 -1.17 0.14 -1.72
N THR A 84 -0.96 0.89 -0.66
CA THR A 84 0.35 1.47 -0.35
C THR A 84 0.80 1.04 1.04
N VAL A 85 2.00 0.45 1.09
CA VAL A 85 2.74 0.16 2.32
C VAL A 85 3.76 1.28 2.49
N TYR A 86 3.50 2.17 3.44
CA TYR A 86 4.39 3.28 3.75
C TYR A 86 5.55 2.84 4.65
N GLN A 87 6.59 3.63 4.72
CA GLN A 87 7.72 3.43 5.63
C GLN A 87 7.27 3.31 7.09
N ASP A 88 6.34 4.15 7.52
CA ASP A 88 5.55 3.94 8.74
C ASP A 88 4.39 3.00 8.40
N LEU A 89 4.52 1.74 8.79
CA LEU A 89 3.65 0.62 8.38
C LEU A 89 2.16 0.83 8.67
N ALA A 90 1.78 1.93 9.32
CA ALA A 90 0.40 2.29 9.69
C ALA A 90 -0.35 1.15 10.40
N LEU A 91 0.35 0.49 11.33
CA LEU A 91 -0.19 -0.56 12.18
C LEU A 91 -0.44 -0.02 13.59
N CYS A 92 -1.54 -0.43 14.19
CA CYS A 92 -1.90 -0.09 15.57
C CYS A 92 -1.27 -1.10 16.53
N ASP A 93 -0.31 -0.69 17.32
CA ASP A 93 0.48 -1.55 18.22
C ASP A 93 -0.35 -2.29 19.27
N ASN A 94 -1.46 -1.69 19.68
CA ASN A 94 -2.38 -2.20 20.71
C ASN A 94 -3.44 -3.17 20.16
N LEU A 95 -3.56 -3.30 18.86
CA LEU A 95 -4.48 -4.25 18.23
C LEU A 95 -3.76 -5.53 17.84
N ASP A 96 -4.51 -6.64 17.79
CA ASP A 96 -3.99 -7.88 17.26
C ASP A 96 -3.80 -7.84 15.74
N ILE A 97 -3.19 -8.86 15.18
CA ILE A 97 -2.88 -8.92 13.75
C ILE A 97 -4.16 -8.97 12.92
N VAL A 98 -5.19 -9.71 13.34
CA VAL A 98 -6.46 -9.82 12.60
C VAL A 98 -7.15 -8.46 12.54
N ALA A 99 -7.25 -7.78 13.68
CA ALA A 99 -7.85 -6.45 13.78
C ALA A 99 -7.07 -5.42 12.94
N ASN A 100 -5.73 -5.48 12.95
CA ASN A 100 -4.90 -4.60 12.11
C ASN A 100 -5.11 -4.85 10.62
N MET A 101 -5.15 -6.12 10.19
CA MET A 101 -5.29 -6.47 8.77
C MET A 101 -6.63 -6.00 8.20
N LEU A 102 -7.69 -6.05 9.00
CA LEU A 102 -9.06 -5.70 8.57
C LEU A 102 -9.53 -4.32 9.07
N LEU A 103 -8.64 -3.53 9.67
CA LEU A 103 -8.98 -2.19 10.17
C LEU A 103 -9.54 -1.30 9.04
N GLY A 104 -10.78 -0.83 9.22
CA GLY A 104 -11.53 -0.06 8.23
C GLY A 104 -12.27 -0.90 7.19
N HIS A 105 -12.09 -2.22 7.21
CA HIS A 105 -12.74 -3.20 6.32
C HIS A 105 -13.29 -4.39 7.13
N GLU A 106 -13.73 -4.14 8.36
CA GLU A 106 -14.22 -5.16 9.26
C GLU A 106 -15.46 -5.86 8.69
N ILE A 107 -15.43 -7.19 8.76
CA ILE A 107 -16.57 -8.01 8.34
C ILE A 107 -17.58 -8.05 9.47
N ARG A 108 -18.83 -7.74 9.15
CA ARG A 108 -19.93 -7.72 10.11
C ARG A 108 -20.99 -8.73 9.74
N ARG A 109 -21.49 -9.39 10.77
CA ARG A 109 -22.71 -10.19 10.68
C ARG A 109 -23.78 -9.51 11.52
N HIS A 110 -24.71 -8.81 10.84
CA HIS A 110 -25.65 -7.87 11.45
C HIS A 110 -24.91 -6.71 12.13
N VAL A 111 -25.03 -6.58 13.45
CA VAL A 111 -24.40 -5.50 14.25
C VAL A 111 -23.08 -5.92 14.93
N LEU A 112 -22.71 -7.20 14.83
CA LEU A 112 -21.51 -7.75 15.46
C LEU A 112 -20.41 -8.01 14.43
N LEU A 113 -19.15 -7.95 14.89
CA LEU A 113 -18.02 -8.38 14.05
C LEU A 113 -18.07 -9.89 13.84
N ASP A 114 -17.85 -10.33 12.59
CA ASP A 114 -17.65 -11.74 12.27
C ASP A 114 -16.16 -12.11 12.42
N GLU A 115 -15.73 -12.21 13.66
CA GLU A 115 -14.32 -12.49 13.99
C GLU A 115 -13.85 -13.82 13.40
N VAL A 116 -14.72 -14.81 13.27
CA VAL A 116 -14.37 -16.12 12.72
C VAL A 116 -13.97 -16.01 11.25
N THR A 117 -14.78 -15.29 10.46
CA THR A 117 -14.48 -15.03 9.05
C THR A 117 -13.23 -14.17 8.89
N MET A 118 -13.09 -13.12 9.70
CA MET A 118 -11.92 -12.24 9.71
C MET A 118 -10.64 -13.01 10.01
N GLU A 119 -10.67 -13.88 11.03
CA GLU A 119 -9.52 -14.72 11.40
C GLU A 119 -9.13 -15.69 10.29
N LYS A 120 -10.13 -16.32 9.66
CA LYS A 120 -9.90 -17.24 8.54
C LYS A 120 -9.24 -16.54 7.36
N MET A 121 -9.72 -15.35 7.00
CA MET A 121 -9.14 -14.55 5.91
C MET A 121 -7.70 -14.13 6.22
N ALA A 122 -7.44 -13.63 7.43
CA ALA A 122 -6.09 -13.24 7.83
C ALA A 122 -5.11 -14.42 7.80
N LYS A 123 -5.51 -15.59 8.33
CA LYS A 123 -4.72 -16.82 8.26
C LYS A 123 -4.41 -17.24 6.82
N GLN A 124 -5.43 -17.22 5.97
CA GLN A 124 -5.27 -17.60 4.56
C GLN A 124 -4.28 -16.67 3.86
N THR A 125 -4.44 -15.35 3.99
CA THR A 125 -3.55 -14.37 3.35
C THR A 125 -2.10 -14.53 3.84
N LEU A 126 -1.88 -14.68 5.15
CA LEU A 126 -0.52 -14.91 5.69
C LEU A 126 0.09 -16.21 5.17
N SER A 127 -0.72 -17.28 5.03
CA SER A 127 -0.29 -18.56 4.48
C SER A 127 0.09 -18.44 2.99
N ASP A 128 -0.73 -17.77 2.19
CA ASP A 128 -0.51 -17.57 0.75
C ASP A 128 0.78 -16.77 0.49
N LEU A 129 1.09 -15.81 1.37
CA LEU A 129 2.32 -15.05 1.36
C LEU A 129 3.51 -15.78 2.02
N ARG A 130 3.31 -17.02 2.48
CA ARG A 130 4.33 -17.83 3.17
C ARG A 130 4.94 -17.14 4.40
N VAL A 131 4.16 -16.36 5.12
CA VAL A 131 4.57 -15.70 6.36
C VAL A 131 4.55 -16.71 7.50
N VAL A 132 5.64 -17.46 7.67
CA VAL A 132 5.78 -18.51 8.69
C VAL A 132 6.23 -17.99 10.05
N THR A 133 6.69 -16.75 10.12
CA THR A 133 7.24 -16.14 11.34
C THR A 133 6.19 -15.69 12.34
N VAL A 134 4.93 -15.55 11.89
CA VAL A 134 3.78 -15.16 12.71
C VAL A 134 3.04 -16.43 13.13
N ARG A 135 3.18 -16.85 14.41
CA ARG A 135 2.58 -18.08 14.92
C ARG A 135 1.21 -17.86 15.58
N ASN A 136 1.03 -16.73 16.23
CA ASN A 136 -0.22 -16.36 16.90
C ASN A 136 -0.78 -15.07 16.33
N ILE A 137 -1.85 -15.15 15.54
CA ILE A 137 -2.47 -13.99 14.89
C ILE A 137 -3.31 -13.12 15.83
N ARG A 138 -3.53 -13.59 17.07
CA ARG A 138 -4.23 -12.83 18.13
C ARG A 138 -3.26 -12.11 19.06
N GLN A 139 -1.95 -12.15 18.79
CA GLN A 139 -0.98 -11.36 19.56
C GLN A 139 -1.01 -9.88 19.12
N PRO A 140 -0.79 -8.92 20.03
CA PRO A 140 -0.69 -7.51 19.68
C PRO A 140 0.47 -7.26 18.70
N VAL A 141 0.24 -6.40 17.70
CA VAL A 141 1.27 -6.05 16.70
C VAL A 141 2.49 -5.41 17.35
N GLY A 142 2.30 -4.69 18.46
CA GLY A 142 3.41 -4.12 19.24
C GLY A 142 4.45 -5.14 19.75
N SER A 143 4.08 -6.42 19.87
CA SER A 143 4.99 -7.50 20.28
C SER A 143 5.80 -8.12 19.12
N LEU A 144 5.54 -7.72 17.89
CA LEU A 144 6.21 -8.25 16.70
C LEU A 144 7.55 -7.58 16.44
N SER A 145 8.49 -8.33 15.86
CA SER A 145 9.71 -7.76 15.29
C SER A 145 9.40 -6.87 14.07
N GLY A 146 10.34 -5.98 13.68
CA GLY A 146 10.18 -5.12 12.52
C GLY A 146 9.82 -5.89 11.23
N GLY A 147 10.52 -7.00 10.95
CA GLY A 147 10.23 -7.84 9.79
C GLY A 147 8.86 -8.53 9.85
N GLN A 148 8.40 -8.93 11.04
CA GLN A 148 7.06 -9.48 11.23
C GLN A 148 5.99 -8.41 11.02
N ARG A 149 6.18 -7.20 11.55
CA ARG A 149 5.28 -6.05 11.30
C ARG A 149 5.18 -5.74 9.81
N GLN A 150 6.31 -5.72 9.11
CA GLN A 150 6.31 -5.50 7.67
C GLN A 150 5.54 -6.59 6.92
N SER A 151 5.74 -7.88 7.27
CA SER A 151 4.99 -8.98 6.69
C SER A 151 3.47 -8.82 6.91
N VAL A 152 3.05 -8.35 8.08
CA VAL A 152 1.64 -8.06 8.39
C VAL A 152 1.13 -6.88 7.55
N ALA A 153 1.93 -5.81 7.37
CA ALA A 153 1.54 -4.66 6.55
C ALA A 153 1.38 -5.03 5.08
N VAL A 154 2.28 -5.86 4.55
CA VAL A 154 2.16 -6.40 3.17
C VAL A 154 0.93 -7.30 3.06
N ALA A 155 0.69 -8.18 4.04
CA ALA A 155 -0.49 -9.04 4.05
C ALA A 155 -1.79 -8.24 4.08
N LYS A 156 -1.86 -7.17 4.88
CA LYS A 156 -2.98 -6.22 4.89
C LYS A 156 -3.22 -5.63 3.50
N ALA A 157 -2.16 -5.17 2.83
CA ALA A 157 -2.26 -4.56 1.51
C ALA A 157 -2.78 -5.55 0.44
N VAL A 158 -2.30 -6.80 0.48
CA VAL A 158 -2.69 -7.85 -0.50
C VAL A 158 -4.10 -8.38 -0.23
N MET A 159 -4.52 -8.47 1.04
CA MET A 159 -5.81 -9.02 1.43
C MET A 159 -7.01 -8.25 0.86
N LEU A 160 -6.83 -6.97 0.57
CA LEU A 160 -7.86 -6.09 0.02
C LEU A 160 -7.94 -6.15 -1.51
N ASP A 161 -7.50 -7.24 -2.12
CA ASP A 161 -7.57 -7.49 -3.58
C ASP A 161 -6.86 -6.41 -4.42
N ALA A 162 -5.73 -5.94 -3.90
CA ALA A 162 -4.95 -4.90 -4.56
C ALA A 162 -4.40 -5.38 -5.91
N ARG A 163 -4.63 -4.59 -6.96
CA ARG A 163 -4.06 -4.81 -8.31
C ARG A 163 -2.67 -4.21 -8.45
N LEU A 164 -2.38 -3.17 -7.69
CA LEU A 164 -1.07 -2.53 -7.56
C LEU A 164 -0.73 -2.40 -6.07
N VAL A 165 0.42 -2.95 -5.68
CA VAL A 165 0.98 -2.74 -4.35
C VAL A 165 2.21 -1.85 -4.48
N ILE A 166 2.18 -0.70 -3.83
CA ILE A 166 3.30 0.24 -3.74
C ILE A 166 3.96 0.04 -2.39
N MET A 167 5.29 -0.10 -2.38
CA MET A 167 6.08 -0.22 -1.16
C MET A 167 7.09 0.94 -1.10
N ASP A 168 6.98 1.79 -0.07
CA ASP A 168 7.90 2.89 0.18
C ASP A 168 8.97 2.42 1.16
N GLU A 169 10.23 2.32 0.71
CA GLU A 169 11.39 1.84 1.47
C GLU A 169 11.17 0.51 2.22
N PRO A 170 10.79 -0.58 1.52
CA PRO A 170 10.37 -1.83 2.17
C PRO A 170 11.47 -2.51 3.00
N THR A 171 12.72 -2.10 2.87
CA THR A 171 13.86 -2.71 3.57
C THR A 171 14.33 -1.92 4.80
N ALA A 172 13.77 -0.75 5.06
CA ALA A 172 14.21 0.12 6.16
C ALA A 172 14.05 -0.55 7.56
N ALA A 173 13.09 -1.46 7.70
CA ALA A 173 12.83 -2.20 8.94
C ALA A 173 13.42 -3.63 8.95
N LEU A 174 14.05 -4.06 7.85
CA LEU A 174 14.64 -5.40 7.74
C LEU A 174 16.13 -5.34 8.11
N GLY A 175 16.55 -6.20 9.03
CA GLY A 175 17.98 -6.40 9.29
C GLY A 175 18.69 -6.94 8.03
N VAL A 176 20.01 -6.68 7.93
CA VAL A 176 20.87 -7.03 6.77
C VAL A 176 20.80 -8.53 6.38
N SER A 177 20.32 -9.40 7.28
CA SER A 177 20.18 -10.86 7.06
C SER A 177 18.80 -11.28 6.51
N GLN A 178 17.89 -10.37 6.31
CA GLN A 178 16.52 -10.63 5.83
C GLN A 178 16.24 -9.96 4.50
#